data_633a17c45d544f53df0c2f8f42145d18
#
_entry.id   633a17c45d544f53df0c2f8f42145d18
#
_cell.length_a   1.000
_cell.length_b   1.000
_cell.length_c   1.000
_cell.angle_alpha   90.00
_cell.angle_beta   90.00
_cell.angle_gamma   90.00
#
_symmetry.space_group_name_H-M   'P 1'
#
loop_
_entity.id
_entity.type
_entity.pdbx_description
1 polymer ?
#
loop_
_entity_poly.entity_id
_entity_poly.type
_entity_poly.pdbx_seq_one_letter_code
_entity_poly.pdbx_strand_id
1 'polypeptide(L)'
;MRLLLVRHGETDRNREGRVLGQGNQTLTEKGRKQAAAVAGALTEEGITTIYSSPLKRAVETAEMISDKLGLPVQVVDDLAEVDAGALDGMTSKDMRARYPDFMALWDRDPGSAVMPGGESLAHAQQRAWRSAQSFLDEHPDGTVVAVSHNFTIGTLVCKALELPLASFRHVRIDLGSVSIVELREGRNRVVLLNDRCHLVD
;
A
#
# COMPACT_ATOMS: atom_id res chain seq x y z
N MET A 1 -7.39 -11.56 -13.47
CA MET A 1 -6.88 -11.71 -12.09
C MET A 1 -7.61 -10.77 -11.15
N ARG A 2 -7.94 -11.23 -9.93
CA ARG A 2 -8.37 -10.37 -8.82
C ARG A 2 -7.14 -10.06 -7.94
N LEU A 3 -6.79 -8.80 -7.80
CA LEU A 3 -5.69 -8.35 -6.96
C LEU A 3 -6.27 -7.66 -5.71
N LEU A 4 -6.05 -8.28 -4.54
CA LEU A 4 -6.43 -7.73 -3.25
C LEU A 4 -5.23 -6.97 -2.68
N LEU A 5 -5.37 -5.66 -2.59
CA LEU A 5 -4.36 -4.75 -2.05
C LEU A 5 -4.64 -4.51 -0.57
N VAL A 6 -3.74 -4.97 0.29
CA VAL A 6 -3.86 -4.83 1.75
C VAL A 6 -2.85 -3.81 2.24
N ARG A 7 -3.30 -2.75 2.90
CA ARG A 7 -2.38 -1.89 3.64
C ARG A 7 -2.03 -2.54 4.97
N HIS A 8 -0.74 -2.55 5.31
CA HIS A 8 -0.24 -3.07 6.58
C HIS A 8 -0.98 -2.50 7.80
N GLY A 9 -0.94 -3.20 8.94
CA GLY A 9 -1.48 -2.76 10.23
C GLY A 9 -0.69 -1.58 10.84
N GLU A 10 -1.21 -1.02 11.93
CA GLU A 10 -0.64 0.15 12.61
C GLU A 10 0.80 -0.09 13.11
N THR A 11 1.64 0.93 12.97
CA THR A 11 2.97 1.06 13.58
C THR A 11 3.02 2.24 14.54
N ASP A 12 4.06 2.35 15.37
CA ASP A 12 4.22 3.49 16.29
C ASP A 12 4.27 4.82 15.54
N ARG A 13 4.99 4.90 14.42
CA ARG A 13 5.03 6.13 13.60
C ARG A 13 3.66 6.51 13.02
N ASN A 14 2.82 5.54 12.66
CA ASN A 14 1.45 5.84 12.24
C ASN A 14 0.64 6.46 13.39
N ARG A 15 0.74 5.89 14.60
CA ARG A 15 0.07 6.41 15.80
C ARG A 15 0.54 7.81 16.16
N GLU A 16 1.81 8.12 15.95
CA GLU A 16 2.41 9.44 16.19
C GLU A 16 2.13 10.47 15.08
N GLY A 17 1.47 10.09 13.98
CA GLY A 17 1.21 10.96 12.84
C GLY A 17 2.47 11.41 12.09
N ARG A 18 3.49 10.54 12.06
CA ARG A 18 4.75 10.75 11.37
C ARG A 18 4.77 10.09 10.01
N VAL A 19 5.45 10.72 9.06
CA VAL A 19 5.74 10.10 7.76
C VAL A 19 6.52 8.80 7.97
N LEU A 20 6.09 7.75 7.31
CA LEU A 20 6.76 6.47 7.31
C LEU A 20 6.96 6.01 5.86
N GLY A 21 8.15 6.30 5.34
CA GLY A 21 8.62 5.80 4.06
C GLY A 21 9.18 4.38 4.18
N GLN A 22 10.43 4.19 3.85
CA GLN A 22 11.09 2.88 3.91
C GLN A 22 11.70 2.53 5.27
N GLY A 23 11.48 3.36 6.29
CA GLY A 23 11.88 3.05 7.68
C GLY A 23 11.28 1.72 8.14
N ASN A 24 12.12 0.88 8.77
CA ASN A 24 11.80 -0.50 9.07
C ASN A 24 11.14 -0.64 10.46
N GLN A 25 9.86 -0.33 10.55
CA GLN A 25 9.03 -0.41 11.76
C GLN A 25 8.23 -1.72 11.80
N THR A 26 8.04 -2.26 13.00
CA THR A 26 7.17 -3.40 13.28
C THR A 26 5.74 -2.94 13.58
N LEU A 27 4.79 -3.87 13.61
CA LEU A 27 3.41 -3.60 13.99
C LEU A 27 3.29 -3.32 15.50
N THR A 28 2.38 -2.42 15.88
CA THR A 28 1.90 -2.30 17.26
C THR A 28 1.02 -3.50 17.61
N GLU A 29 0.62 -3.62 18.90
CA GLU A 29 -0.39 -4.62 19.29
C GLU A 29 -1.71 -4.41 18.51
N LYS A 30 -2.14 -3.16 18.36
CA LYS A 30 -3.30 -2.81 17.53
C LYS A 30 -3.09 -3.20 16.07
N GLY A 31 -1.90 -2.94 15.51
CA GLY A 31 -1.55 -3.34 14.16
C GLY A 31 -1.63 -4.84 13.94
N ARG A 32 -1.17 -5.64 14.90
CA ARG A 32 -1.32 -7.11 14.85
C ARG A 32 -2.78 -7.56 14.90
N LYS A 33 -3.62 -6.92 15.74
CA LYS A 33 -5.06 -7.19 15.76
C LYS A 33 -5.72 -6.87 14.41
N GLN A 34 -5.33 -5.75 13.79
CA GLN A 34 -5.80 -5.40 12.45
C GLN A 34 -5.37 -6.45 11.40
N ALA A 35 -4.11 -6.88 11.42
CA ALA A 35 -3.62 -7.90 10.50
C ALA A 35 -4.34 -9.25 10.69
N ALA A 36 -4.62 -9.65 11.93
CA ALA A 36 -5.41 -10.85 12.22
C ALA A 36 -6.85 -10.75 11.70
N ALA A 37 -7.48 -9.58 11.84
CA ALA A 37 -8.83 -9.34 11.32
C ALA A 37 -8.86 -9.39 9.79
N VAL A 38 -7.86 -8.78 9.13
CA VAL A 38 -7.68 -8.92 7.66
C VAL A 38 -7.55 -10.39 7.28
N ALA A 39 -6.67 -11.15 7.95
CA ALA A 39 -6.47 -12.57 7.66
C ALA A 39 -7.78 -13.37 7.78
N GLY A 40 -8.59 -13.08 8.80
CA GLY A 40 -9.93 -13.66 8.96
C GLY A 40 -10.88 -13.33 7.81
N ALA A 41 -10.92 -12.07 7.38
CA ALA A 41 -11.80 -11.62 6.30
C ALA A 41 -11.44 -12.21 4.93
N LEU A 42 -10.19 -12.61 4.75
CA LEU A 42 -9.67 -13.12 3.48
C LEU A 42 -9.86 -14.64 3.28
N THR A 43 -10.38 -15.37 4.28
CA THR A 43 -10.43 -16.85 4.24
C THR A 43 -11.30 -17.42 3.12
N GLU A 44 -12.34 -16.70 2.69
CA GLU A 44 -13.28 -17.18 1.66
C GLU A 44 -13.06 -16.55 0.28
N GLU A 45 -12.00 -15.74 0.14
CA GLU A 45 -11.72 -15.01 -1.11
C GLU A 45 -11.08 -15.88 -2.22
N GLY A 46 -10.76 -17.12 -1.95
CA GLY A 46 -10.15 -18.05 -2.92
C GLY A 46 -8.72 -17.63 -3.32
N ILE A 47 -7.97 -17.07 -2.38
CA ILE A 47 -6.60 -16.59 -2.59
C ILE A 47 -5.68 -17.78 -2.89
N THR A 48 -4.85 -17.65 -3.92
CA THR A 48 -3.89 -18.66 -4.35
C THR A 48 -2.43 -18.26 -4.10
N THR A 49 -2.17 -16.95 -3.95
CA THR A 49 -0.80 -16.43 -3.80
C THR A 49 -0.79 -15.18 -2.93
N ILE A 50 0.26 -15.06 -2.09
CA ILE A 50 0.48 -13.91 -1.21
C ILE A 50 1.82 -13.27 -1.55
N TYR A 51 1.77 -12.00 -1.95
CA TYR A 51 2.94 -11.14 -2.11
C TYR A 51 3.01 -10.10 -1.00
N SER A 52 4.22 -9.69 -0.63
CA SER A 52 4.44 -8.64 0.36
C SER A 52 5.58 -7.71 -0.03
N SER A 53 5.43 -6.44 0.32
CA SER A 53 6.54 -5.51 0.44
C SER A 53 7.62 -6.07 1.37
N PRO A 54 8.91 -5.75 1.17
CA PRO A 54 10.01 -6.20 2.05
C PRO A 54 10.00 -5.52 3.43
N LEU A 55 9.21 -4.49 3.65
CA LEU A 55 9.21 -3.73 4.90
C LEU A 55 8.52 -4.51 6.02
N LYS A 56 9.16 -4.59 7.21
CA LYS A 56 8.73 -5.45 8.33
C LYS A 56 7.24 -5.39 8.62
N ARG A 57 6.65 -4.20 8.70
CA ARG A 57 5.22 -4.02 8.95
C ARG A 57 4.31 -4.72 7.92
N ALA A 58 4.75 -4.76 6.65
CA ALA A 58 4.01 -5.45 5.60
C ALA A 58 4.25 -6.97 5.68
N VAL A 59 5.49 -7.38 5.91
CA VAL A 59 5.84 -8.81 6.10
C VAL A 59 5.07 -9.38 7.28
N GLU A 60 5.09 -8.75 8.47
CA GLU A 60 4.33 -9.21 9.63
C GLU A 60 2.82 -9.30 9.36
N THR A 61 2.27 -8.35 8.57
CA THR A 61 0.85 -8.42 8.15
C THR A 61 0.61 -9.60 7.21
N ALA A 62 1.52 -9.82 6.24
CA ALA A 62 1.41 -10.90 5.27
C ALA A 62 1.60 -12.29 5.92
N GLU A 63 2.49 -12.41 6.91
CA GLU A 63 2.71 -13.64 7.68
C GLU A 63 1.43 -14.06 8.42
N MET A 64 0.69 -13.12 9.02
CA MET A 64 -0.58 -13.44 9.67
C MET A 64 -1.64 -13.92 8.67
N ILE A 65 -1.64 -13.39 7.43
CA ILE A 65 -2.49 -13.90 6.35
C ILE A 65 -2.02 -15.30 5.91
N SER A 66 -0.70 -15.48 5.78
CA SER A 66 -0.06 -16.75 5.42
C SER A 66 -0.41 -17.86 6.41
N ASP A 67 -0.28 -17.60 7.70
CA ASP A 67 -0.61 -18.57 8.77
C ASP A 67 -2.09 -18.98 8.71
N LYS A 68 -2.98 -18.05 8.35
CA LYS A 68 -4.42 -18.31 8.27
C LYS A 68 -4.81 -19.11 7.03
N LEU A 69 -4.15 -18.83 5.89
CA LEU A 69 -4.49 -19.45 4.60
C LEU A 69 -3.63 -20.67 4.25
N GLY A 70 -2.53 -20.91 4.97
CA GLY A 70 -1.59 -21.99 4.66
C GLY A 70 -0.79 -21.77 3.37
N LEU A 71 -0.59 -20.51 2.95
CA LEU A 71 0.11 -20.14 1.72
C LEU A 71 1.43 -19.42 2.04
N PRO A 72 2.54 -19.67 1.32
CA PRO A 72 3.80 -18.95 1.55
C PRO A 72 3.72 -17.49 1.12
N VAL A 73 4.47 -16.62 1.82
CA VAL A 73 4.65 -15.22 1.44
C VAL A 73 5.83 -15.09 0.47
N GLN A 74 5.60 -14.40 -0.64
CA GLN A 74 6.64 -14.02 -1.60
C GLN A 74 6.93 -12.53 -1.45
N VAL A 75 8.19 -12.19 -1.14
CA VAL A 75 8.62 -10.80 -0.96
C VAL A 75 8.97 -10.18 -2.32
N VAL A 76 8.42 -8.97 -2.55
CA VAL A 76 8.60 -8.21 -3.80
C VAL A 76 8.99 -6.79 -3.47
N ASP A 77 10.21 -6.39 -3.84
CA ASP A 77 10.79 -5.09 -3.52
C ASP A 77 9.99 -3.92 -4.11
N ASP A 78 9.45 -4.09 -5.29
CA ASP A 78 8.65 -3.09 -5.99
C ASP A 78 7.31 -2.74 -5.28
N LEU A 79 6.90 -3.53 -4.27
CA LEU A 79 5.76 -3.23 -3.39
C LEU A 79 6.13 -2.36 -2.17
N ALA A 80 7.39 -1.97 -2.00
CA ALA A 80 7.83 -1.09 -0.91
C ALA A 80 7.08 0.26 -0.93
N GLU A 81 7.00 0.92 0.23
CA GLU A 81 6.46 2.29 0.31
C GLU A 81 7.36 3.27 -0.44
N VAL A 82 6.79 4.41 -0.80
CA VAL A 82 7.55 5.53 -1.38
C VAL A 82 8.73 5.86 -0.47
N ASP A 83 9.92 5.96 -1.05
CA ASP A 83 11.06 6.49 -0.32
C ASP A 83 10.80 7.97 0.01
N ALA A 84 10.55 8.24 1.27
CA ALA A 84 10.28 9.57 1.76
C ALA A 84 11.55 10.43 1.91
N GLY A 85 12.73 9.83 1.74
CA GLY A 85 14.01 10.52 1.85
C GLY A 85 14.13 11.29 3.16
N ALA A 86 14.47 12.57 3.07
CA ALA A 86 14.64 13.44 4.22
C ALA A 86 13.34 13.71 5.02
N LEU A 87 12.17 13.36 4.49
CA LEU A 87 10.88 13.52 5.18
C LEU A 87 10.56 12.35 6.12
N ASP A 88 11.29 11.24 6.05
CA ASP A 88 11.00 10.06 6.87
C ASP A 88 11.09 10.39 8.37
N GLY A 89 10.07 10.04 9.12
CA GLY A 89 9.92 10.31 10.55
C GLY A 89 9.47 11.73 10.91
N MET A 90 9.28 12.64 9.95
CA MET A 90 8.80 14.00 10.22
C MET A 90 7.30 14.04 10.45
N THR A 91 6.85 15.02 11.24
CA THR A 91 5.44 15.40 11.30
C THR A 91 5.10 16.35 10.16
N SER A 92 3.81 16.50 9.83
CA SER A 92 3.36 17.49 8.83
C SER A 92 3.80 18.92 9.20
N LYS A 93 3.85 19.26 10.49
CA LYS A 93 4.34 20.55 10.98
C LYS A 93 5.82 20.74 10.66
N ASP A 94 6.65 19.73 10.93
CA ASP A 94 8.09 19.79 10.67
C ASP A 94 8.39 19.90 9.16
N MET A 95 7.63 19.15 8.34
CA MET A 95 7.76 19.23 6.88
C MET A 95 7.46 20.64 6.36
N ARG A 96 6.35 21.25 6.80
CA ARG A 96 5.99 22.62 6.39
C ARG A 96 7.03 23.65 6.82
N ALA A 97 7.66 23.45 7.99
CA ALA A 97 8.69 24.37 8.48
C ALA A 97 10.02 24.23 7.73
N ARG A 98 10.43 23.00 7.39
CA ARG A 98 11.75 22.71 6.80
C ARG A 98 11.76 22.65 5.28
N TYR A 99 10.64 22.27 4.67
CA TYR A 99 10.49 22.06 3.22
C TYR A 99 9.25 22.79 2.68
N PRO A 100 9.13 24.11 2.88
CA PRO A 100 7.93 24.88 2.50
C PRO A 100 7.62 24.80 1.01
N ASP A 101 8.63 24.85 0.14
CA ASP A 101 8.44 24.79 -1.32
C ASP A 101 7.96 23.41 -1.78
N PHE A 102 8.52 22.34 -1.21
CA PHE A 102 8.04 20.99 -1.45
C PHE A 102 6.58 20.86 -0.99
N MET A 103 6.24 21.32 0.20
CA MET A 103 4.89 21.23 0.73
C MET A 103 3.87 22.03 -0.09
N ALA A 104 4.26 23.20 -0.60
CA ALA A 104 3.43 24.01 -1.49
C ALA A 104 3.15 23.27 -2.83
N LEU A 105 4.19 22.61 -3.39
CA LEU A 105 4.03 21.78 -4.59
C LEU A 105 3.19 20.54 -4.28
N TRP A 106 3.50 19.85 -3.19
CA TRP A 106 2.77 18.65 -2.73
C TRP A 106 1.27 18.97 -2.51
N ASP A 107 0.94 20.11 -1.93
CA ASP A 107 -0.45 20.53 -1.70
C ASP A 107 -1.20 20.82 -3.00
N ARG A 108 -0.52 21.35 -4.00
CA ARG A 108 -1.09 21.72 -5.30
C ARG A 108 -1.14 20.55 -6.28
N ASP A 109 -0.04 19.83 -6.41
CA ASP A 109 0.15 18.73 -7.38
C ASP A 109 1.13 17.68 -6.84
N PRO A 110 0.65 16.70 -6.07
CA PRO A 110 1.49 15.63 -5.52
C PRO A 110 2.12 14.76 -6.63
N GLY A 111 1.52 14.72 -7.82
CA GLY A 111 2.03 13.94 -8.95
C GLY A 111 3.36 14.47 -9.49
N SER A 112 3.59 15.78 -9.42
CA SER A 112 4.82 16.43 -9.84
C SER A 112 5.87 16.56 -8.73
N ALA A 113 5.51 16.25 -7.48
CA ALA A 113 6.42 16.39 -6.36
C ALA A 113 7.39 15.21 -6.25
N VAL A 114 8.65 15.51 -5.98
CA VAL A 114 9.68 14.51 -5.67
C VAL A 114 10.09 14.69 -4.20
N MET A 115 10.04 13.62 -3.40
CA MET A 115 10.46 13.66 -2.00
C MET A 115 11.92 14.11 -1.91
N PRO A 116 12.28 15.06 -1.06
CA PRO A 116 13.66 15.51 -0.91
C PRO A 116 14.61 14.36 -0.57
N GLY A 117 15.51 14.03 -1.50
CA GLY A 117 16.41 12.87 -1.36
C GLY A 117 15.73 11.50 -1.42
N GLY A 118 14.52 11.44 -1.94
CA GLY A 118 13.72 10.23 -2.05
C GLY A 118 13.08 10.04 -3.43
N GLU A 119 11.90 9.45 -3.46
CA GLU A 119 11.20 8.99 -4.65
C GLU A 119 10.02 9.92 -5.01
N SER A 120 9.57 9.90 -6.26
CA SER A 120 8.30 10.50 -6.68
C SER A 120 7.16 9.49 -6.65
N LEU A 121 5.89 9.97 -6.58
CA LEU A 121 4.73 9.08 -6.75
C LEU A 121 4.72 8.39 -8.12
N ALA A 122 5.22 9.04 -9.16
CA ALA A 122 5.29 8.48 -10.51
C ALA A 122 6.25 7.27 -10.57
N HIS A 123 7.40 7.37 -9.91
CA HIS A 123 8.35 6.26 -9.85
C HIS A 123 7.77 5.09 -9.02
N ALA A 124 7.20 5.36 -7.86
CA ALA A 124 6.53 4.35 -7.05
C ALA A 124 5.39 3.65 -7.82
N GLN A 125 4.57 4.42 -8.54
CA GLN A 125 3.52 3.86 -9.40
C GLN A 125 4.11 2.95 -10.47
N GLN A 126 5.17 3.36 -11.14
CA GLN A 126 5.78 2.60 -12.23
C GLN A 126 6.29 1.24 -11.75
N ARG A 127 7.04 1.19 -10.63
CA ARG A 127 7.57 -0.08 -10.08
C ARG A 127 6.44 -0.99 -9.59
N ALA A 128 5.50 -0.45 -8.82
CA ALA A 128 4.38 -1.24 -8.30
C ALA A 128 3.46 -1.76 -9.42
N TRP A 129 3.28 -0.98 -10.49
CA TRP A 129 2.49 -1.41 -11.65
C TRP A 129 3.17 -2.54 -12.43
N ARG A 130 4.50 -2.52 -12.56
CA ARG A 130 5.25 -3.66 -13.15
C ARG A 130 4.99 -4.95 -12.39
N SER A 131 5.03 -4.90 -11.04
CA SER A 131 4.69 -6.08 -10.23
C SER A 131 3.26 -6.54 -10.46
N ALA A 132 2.30 -5.61 -10.48
CA ALA A 132 0.89 -5.96 -10.73
C ALA A 132 0.68 -6.60 -12.10
N GLN A 133 1.43 -6.19 -13.13
CA GLN A 133 1.41 -6.81 -14.45
C GLN A 133 2.06 -8.21 -14.44
N SER A 134 3.22 -8.38 -13.76
CA SER A 134 3.83 -9.69 -13.59
C SER A 134 2.88 -10.67 -12.88
N PHE A 135 2.18 -10.21 -11.83
CA PHE A 135 1.18 -11.03 -11.16
C PHE A 135 0.02 -11.43 -12.08
N LEU A 136 -0.42 -10.51 -12.97
CA LEU A 136 -1.44 -10.82 -13.95
C LEU A 136 -0.97 -11.89 -14.95
N ASP A 137 0.28 -11.80 -15.40
CA ASP A 137 0.88 -12.76 -16.34
C ASP A 137 1.03 -14.15 -15.69
N GLU A 138 1.41 -14.19 -14.41
CA GLU A 138 1.58 -15.45 -13.65
C GLU A 138 0.26 -16.06 -13.21
N HIS A 139 -0.77 -15.25 -12.96
CA HIS A 139 -2.06 -15.67 -12.39
C HIS A 139 -3.27 -15.08 -13.12
N PRO A 140 -3.43 -15.28 -14.44
CA PRO A 140 -4.43 -14.57 -15.25
C PRO A 140 -5.88 -14.69 -14.74
N ASP A 141 -6.23 -15.84 -14.16
CA ASP A 141 -7.57 -16.11 -13.60
C ASP A 141 -7.55 -16.24 -12.06
N GLY A 142 -6.40 -16.00 -11.42
CA GLY A 142 -6.20 -16.18 -9.99
C GLY A 142 -6.74 -15.03 -9.14
N THR A 143 -6.79 -15.31 -7.82
CA THR A 143 -6.98 -14.30 -6.78
C THR A 143 -5.69 -14.17 -5.98
N VAL A 144 -5.10 -12.98 -5.98
CA VAL A 144 -3.78 -12.69 -5.42
C VAL A 144 -3.91 -11.62 -4.34
N VAL A 145 -3.20 -11.79 -3.22
CA VAL A 145 -3.04 -10.75 -2.21
C VAL A 145 -1.68 -10.08 -2.36
N ALA A 146 -1.64 -8.76 -2.28
CA ALA A 146 -0.42 -7.97 -2.19
C ALA A 146 -0.49 -7.05 -0.96
N VAL A 147 0.34 -7.32 0.04
CA VAL A 147 0.45 -6.48 1.24
C VAL A 147 1.46 -5.37 0.98
N SER A 148 1.01 -4.12 1.10
CA SER A 148 1.80 -2.95 0.76
C SER A 148 1.40 -1.75 1.64
N HIS A 149 1.49 -0.53 1.13
CA HIS A 149 1.50 0.71 1.88
C HIS A 149 0.57 1.75 1.25
N ASN A 150 0.38 2.86 1.99
CA ASN A 150 -0.55 3.91 1.62
C ASN A 150 -0.28 4.50 0.22
N PHE A 151 0.92 5.02 0.00
CA PHE A 151 1.21 5.70 -1.26
C PHE A 151 1.31 4.69 -2.41
N THR A 152 1.95 3.56 -2.19
CA THR A 152 2.09 2.52 -3.21
C THR A 152 0.72 2.00 -3.65
N ILE A 153 -0.19 1.65 -2.73
CA ILE A 153 -1.54 1.20 -3.07
C ILE A 153 -2.34 2.32 -3.74
N GLY A 154 -2.29 3.54 -3.18
CA GLY A 154 -3.00 4.69 -3.75
C GLY A 154 -2.58 4.99 -5.19
N THR A 155 -1.29 4.90 -5.49
CA THR A 155 -0.78 5.09 -6.87
C THR A 155 -1.21 3.96 -7.81
N LEU A 156 -1.26 2.70 -7.34
CA LEU A 156 -1.81 1.57 -8.11
C LEU A 156 -3.29 1.76 -8.44
N VAL A 157 -4.08 2.22 -7.45
CA VAL A 157 -5.50 2.52 -7.66
C VAL A 157 -5.68 3.65 -8.68
N CYS A 158 -4.89 4.72 -8.58
CA CYS A 158 -4.90 5.79 -9.59
C CYS A 158 -4.61 5.24 -10.99
N LYS A 159 -3.61 4.36 -11.12
CA LYS A 159 -3.26 3.75 -12.41
C LYS A 159 -4.38 2.87 -12.96
N ALA A 160 -4.98 2.04 -12.11
CA ALA A 160 -6.09 1.16 -12.51
C ALA A 160 -7.34 1.94 -12.97
N LEU A 161 -7.59 3.11 -12.37
CA LEU A 161 -8.69 4.02 -12.72
C LEU A 161 -8.34 5.04 -13.81
N GLU A 162 -7.12 5.00 -14.35
CA GLU A 162 -6.60 5.97 -15.32
C GLU A 162 -6.64 7.43 -14.81
N LEU A 163 -6.58 7.61 -13.48
CA LEU A 163 -6.55 8.91 -12.84
C LEU A 163 -5.13 9.51 -12.90
N PRO A 164 -5.00 10.82 -13.15
CA PRO A 164 -3.70 11.48 -13.00
C PRO A 164 -3.24 11.43 -11.54
N LEU A 165 -1.93 11.37 -11.30
CA LEU A 165 -1.37 11.35 -9.94
C LEU A 165 -1.66 12.63 -9.14
N ALA A 166 -2.00 13.74 -9.79
CA ALA A 166 -2.55 14.93 -9.13
C ALA A 166 -3.81 14.62 -8.32
N SER A 167 -4.58 13.59 -8.74
CA SER A 167 -5.79 13.13 -8.04
C SER A 167 -5.51 12.15 -6.89
N PHE A 168 -4.26 11.82 -6.61
CA PHE A 168 -3.86 10.84 -5.58
C PHE A 168 -4.54 11.08 -4.21
N ARG A 169 -4.71 12.34 -3.82
CA ARG A 169 -5.33 12.71 -2.53
C ARG A 169 -6.81 12.36 -2.41
N HIS A 170 -7.47 12.06 -3.52
CA HIS A 170 -8.87 11.61 -3.53
C HIS A 170 -9.00 10.11 -3.27
N VAL A 171 -7.88 9.39 -3.25
CA VAL A 171 -7.83 7.96 -2.94
C VAL A 171 -7.37 7.78 -1.49
N ARG A 172 -8.29 7.35 -0.64
CA ARG A 172 -8.01 7.05 0.77
C ARG A 172 -7.69 5.57 0.93
N ILE A 173 -6.60 5.27 1.62
CA ILE A 173 -6.17 3.91 1.98
C ILE A 173 -5.82 3.89 3.47
N ASP A 174 -6.66 3.30 4.30
CA ASP A 174 -6.49 3.23 5.76
C ASP A 174 -5.67 2.00 6.19
N LEU A 175 -5.12 2.03 7.42
CA LEU A 175 -4.38 0.91 8.00
C LEU A 175 -5.28 -0.34 8.12
N GLY A 176 -4.78 -1.49 7.69
CA GLY A 176 -5.52 -2.73 7.65
C GLY A 176 -6.69 -2.74 6.68
N SER A 177 -6.79 -1.78 5.74
CA SER A 177 -7.83 -1.80 4.72
C SER A 177 -7.54 -2.79 3.61
N VAL A 178 -8.58 -3.26 2.96
CA VAL A 178 -8.55 -4.08 1.74
C VAL A 178 -9.15 -3.30 0.59
N SER A 179 -8.45 -3.28 -0.54
CA SER A 179 -8.99 -2.79 -1.82
C SER A 179 -8.86 -3.88 -2.87
N ILE A 180 -9.82 -4.00 -3.77
CA ILE A 180 -9.83 -5.06 -4.80
C ILE A 180 -9.80 -4.41 -6.17
N VAL A 181 -8.82 -4.81 -6.96
CA VAL A 181 -8.67 -4.41 -8.36
C VAL A 181 -8.76 -5.65 -9.24
N GLU A 182 -9.68 -5.67 -10.17
CA GLU A 182 -9.68 -6.64 -11.26
C GLU A 182 -8.78 -6.12 -12.37
N LEU A 183 -7.69 -6.83 -12.61
CA LEU A 183 -6.78 -6.57 -13.72
C LEU A 183 -7.11 -7.51 -14.89
N ARG A 184 -7.31 -6.92 -16.06
CA ARG A 184 -7.52 -7.62 -17.32
C ARG A 184 -6.82 -6.86 -18.43
N GLU A 185 -6.37 -7.53 -19.46
CA GLU A 185 -5.81 -6.88 -20.63
C GLU A 185 -6.78 -5.82 -21.19
N GLY A 186 -6.33 -4.58 -21.27
CA GLY A 186 -7.09 -3.44 -21.80
C GLY A 186 -8.25 -2.95 -20.95
N ARG A 187 -8.54 -3.54 -19.75
CA ARG A 187 -9.67 -3.13 -18.91
C ARG A 187 -9.48 -3.45 -17.44
N ASN A 188 -9.12 -2.46 -16.65
CA ASN A 188 -9.02 -2.59 -15.19
C ASN A 188 -10.29 -2.07 -14.50
N ARG A 189 -10.60 -2.60 -13.30
CA ARG A 189 -11.73 -2.15 -12.47
C ARG A 189 -11.33 -2.14 -11.02
N VAL A 190 -11.64 -1.07 -10.29
CA VAL A 190 -11.63 -1.07 -8.83
C VAL A 190 -13.01 -1.52 -8.37
N VAL A 191 -13.09 -2.69 -7.75
CA VAL A 191 -14.34 -3.34 -7.31
C VAL A 191 -14.66 -2.97 -5.87
N LEU A 192 -13.62 -2.80 -5.05
CA LEU A 192 -13.72 -2.42 -3.66
C LEU A 192 -12.57 -1.46 -3.34
N LEU A 193 -12.85 -0.40 -2.60
CA LEU A 193 -11.84 0.58 -2.21
C LEU A 193 -11.90 0.82 -0.71
N ASN A 194 -10.75 0.63 -0.04
CA ASN A 194 -10.56 0.98 1.36
C ASN A 194 -11.58 0.33 2.33
N ASP A 195 -11.95 -0.91 2.09
CA ASP A 195 -12.84 -1.63 2.99
C ASP A 195 -12.17 -1.92 4.34
N ARG A 196 -12.91 -1.68 5.42
CA ARG A 196 -12.51 -1.87 6.81
C ARG A 196 -13.59 -2.55 7.65
N CYS A 197 -14.61 -3.13 7.02
CA CYS A 197 -15.74 -3.75 7.74
C CYS A 197 -15.33 -4.89 8.69
N HIS A 198 -14.16 -5.49 8.45
CA HIS A 198 -13.57 -6.53 9.29
C HIS A 198 -12.86 -5.98 10.55
N LEU A 199 -12.61 -4.67 10.62
CA LEU A 199 -11.98 -4.04 11.78
C LEU A 199 -13.05 -3.62 12.79
N VAL A 200 -12.96 -4.15 14.00
CA VAL A 200 -13.76 -3.68 15.14
C VAL A 200 -12.96 -2.56 15.81
N ASP A 201 -13.54 -1.37 15.91
CA ASP A 201 -12.96 -0.20 16.59
C ASP A 201 -12.80 -0.43 18.10
#